data_fd8a6776c4f4ac1c2e49394488ad2eab
#
_entry.id   fd8a6776c4f4ac1c2e49394488ad2eab
#
_cell.length_a   1.000
_cell.length_b   1.000
_cell.length_c   1.000
_cell.angle_alpha   90.00
_cell.angle_beta   90.00
_cell.angle_gamma   90.00
#
_symmetry.space_group_name_H-M   'P 1'
#
loop_
_entity.id
_entity.type
_entity.pdbx_description
1 polymer ?
#
loop_
_entity_poly.entity_id
_entity_poly.type
_entity_poly.pdbx_seq_one_letter_code
_entity_poly.pdbx_strand_id
1 'polypeptide(L)'
;MLNLRFIGPTGCLLAGSLLLGGCFEPAKPKESATEEKRIRLAMLQPPRSGLTPLSDDAFKLSRWSNAETLVVLNANGDAEPSLATEWQQIDDRRWRFVLRQGVIFHDGSLMTAQSVVRSLSAAIHAAPKPRILDGVELSIAAEGDSAVVITTAHSDPLIPQRLSSPQLAILAERAYAANGVVNPLQAGTGAFVLTEINGTSSARLNRFDGYWGEKAAAPGIDVSFVPDSNARAAALRTGSADLVEALPVSQLPLIDARLIHEVPMPRTNTLYLNTRLGAFRDPAMRAAAAAAVQRQQLVDNVYEGRADLAAGLLGPALPWAASLRQPQPAIQPTAVKGQTITLATFSDRAELPEVAVYLAQQLSAAGFIVKQEVREYAHIEADALAGKFDAFILSRATVLDSGDPVAYMYSDFACRGSFNIAQLCDPKVDEALTQAAAIPAGAQRRQAIIEAESRILATHAAIPLLHERVLQGEAVAMQHADRDPRERRLVTPRSVISAGQPRS
;
A
#
# COMPACT_ATOMS: atom_id res chain seq x y z
N MET A 1 39.62 -29.45 -61.04
CA MET A 1 40.94 -30.05 -61.28
C MET A 1 41.39 -30.62 -59.97
N LEU A 2 41.27 -31.93 -59.84
CA LEU A 2 42.31 -32.96 -59.79
C LEU A 2 43.07 -32.88 -58.44
N ASN A 3 43.28 -33.89 -57.67
CA ASN A 3 43.18 -35.36 -57.62
C ASN A 3 43.59 -35.75 -56.20
N LEU A 4 42.93 -36.59 -55.45
CA LEU A 4 43.07 -38.09 -55.37
C LEU A 4 44.45 -38.61 -54.99
N ARG A 5 44.59 -39.31 -53.85
CA ARG A 5 44.91 -40.76 -53.65
C ARG A 5 45.43 -40.99 -52.24
N PHE A 6 44.79 -41.82 -51.42
CA PHE A 6 44.93 -43.25 -51.21
C PHE A 6 46.37 -43.74 -50.89
N ILE A 7 46.53 -44.40 -49.70
CA ILE A 7 46.95 -45.80 -49.56
C ILE A 7 47.16 -46.08 -48.04
N GLY A 8 46.48 -47.07 -47.47
CA GLY A 8 46.91 -47.81 -46.28
C GLY A 8 47.91 -48.95 -46.73
N PRO A 9 48.31 -49.90 -45.93
CA PRO A 9 47.58 -50.68 -44.94
C PRO A 9 48.43 -51.21 -43.74
N THR A 10 47.72 -51.86 -42.80
CA THR A 10 48.02 -53.14 -42.09
C THR A 10 49.28 -53.28 -41.19
N GLY A 11 49.04 -53.69 -39.95
CA GLY A 11 50.02 -54.31 -39.06
C GLY A 11 49.40 -54.81 -37.76
N CYS A 12 49.31 -56.10 -37.63
CA CYS A 12 48.70 -56.91 -36.57
C CYS A 12 49.55 -57.04 -35.28
N LEU A 13 48.81 -57.42 -34.20
CA LEU A 13 49.16 -58.32 -33.08
C LEU A 13 50.03 -57.76 -31.93
N LEU A 14 49.58 -57.80 -30.65
CA LEU A 14 49.50 -58.96 -29.77
C LEU A 14 49.07 -58.53 -28.35
N ALA A 15 48.33 -59.38 -27.73
CA ALA A 15 47.78 -59.47 -26.39
C ALA A 15 48.66 -59.04 -25.22
N GLY A 16 48.01 -58.50 -24.22
CA GLY A 16 48.52 -58.34 -22.88
C GLY A 16 47.38 -58.08 -21.88
N SER A 17 46.78 -59.17 -21.38
CA SER A 17 45.78 -59.13 -20.33
C SER A 17 46.43 -58.77 -19.01
N LEU A 18 46.08 -57.61 -18.42
CA LEU A 18 46.29 -57.30 -17.02
C LEU A 18 44.98 -56.92 -16.40
N LEU A 19 44.42 -57.84 -15.63
CA LEU A 19 43.30 -57.67 -14.73
C LEU A 19 43.76 -56.77 -13.54
N LEU A 20 43.34 -55.51 -13.51
CA LEU A 20 43.31 -54.68 -12.33
C LEU A 20 41.86 -54.44 -11.94
N GLY A 21 41.41 -55.19 -10.93
CA GLY A 21 40.15 -54.96 -10.26
C GLY A 21 40.14 -53.61 -9.53
N GLY A 22 39.61 -52.61 -10.17
CA GLY A 22 39.23 -51.35 -9.53
C GLY A 22 37.84 -51.50 -8.95
N CYS A 23 37.72 -51.48 -7.65
CA CYS A 23 36.43 -51.29 -6.93
C CYS A 23 35.85 -49.95 -7.40
N PHE A 24 34.87 -49.97 -8.27
CA PHE A 24 33.95 -48.87 -8.47
C PHE A 24 33.02 -48.80 -7.24
N GLU A 25 33.35 -47.95 -6.28
CA GLU A 25 32.36 -47.47 -5.36
C GLU A 25 31.31 -46.72 -6.17
N PRO A 26 29.98 -47.06 -6.03
CA PRO A 26 28.95 -46.27 -6.68
C PRO A 26 29.00 -44.88 -6.06
N ALA A 27 29.33 -43.88 -6.90
CA ALA A 27 29.22 -42.48 -6.50
C ALA A 27 27.81 -42.26 -5.93
N LYS A 28 27.71 -41.93 -4.64
CA LYS A 28 26.47 -41.45 -4.05
C LYS A 28 25.89 -40.39 -4.98
N PRO A 29 24.59 -40.46 -5.32
CA PRO A 29 23.97 -39.40 -6.07
C PRO A 29 24.26 -38.09 -5.29
N LYS A 30 24.91 -37.11 -5.90
CA LYS A 30 24.91 -35.77 -5.38
C LYS A 30 23.43 -35.43 -5.22
N GLU A 31 22.97 -35.26 -3.99
CA GLU A 31 21.70 -34.57 -3.74
C GLU A 31 21.76 -33.32 -4.62
N SER A 32 20.92 -33.27 -5.62
CA SER A 32 20.73 -32.06 -6.41
C SER A 32 20.27 -31.03 -5.39
N ALA A 33 21.16 -30.10 -5.02
CA ALA A 33 20.78 -28.94 -4.27
C ALA A 33 19.58 -28.37 -5.04
N THR A 34 18.40 -28.43 -4.45
CA THR A 34 17.19 -27.83 -5.01
C THR A 34 17.51 -26.36 -5.22
N GLU A 35 17.61 -25.96 -6.49
CA GLU A 35 17.94 -24.60 -6.85
C GLU A 35 16.87 -23.67 -6.22
N GLU A 36 17.30 -22.85 -5.26
CA GLU A 36 16.43 -21.90 -4.58
C GLU A 36 15.80 -20.97 -5.62
N LYS A 37 14.48 -20.98 -5.73
CA LYS A 37 13.76 -20.21 -6.74
C LYS A 37 13.54 -18.77 -6.28
N ARG A 38 13.83 -17.82 -7.13
CA ARG A 38 13.49 -16.41 -6.93
C ARG A 38 11.99 -16.20 -7.06
N ILE A 39 11.45 -15.26 -6.30
CA ILE A 39 10.04 -14.88 -6.36
C ILE A 39 9.84 -13.95 -7.56
N ARG A 40 8.97 -14.33 -8.50
CA ARG A 40 8.57 -13.47 -9.63
C ARG A 40 7.29 -12.72 -9.26
N LEU A 41 7.42 -11.41 -9.10
CA LEU A 41 6.38 -10.52 -8.63
C LEU A 41 5.89 -9.62 -9.78
N ALA A 42 4.59 -9.61 -10.07
CA ALA A 42 3.96 -8.67 -10.99
C ALA A 42 3.19 -7.59 -10.21
N MET A 43 3.63 -6.34 -10.34
CA MET A 43 3.05 -5.18 -9.65
C MET A 43 2.24 -4.29 -10.58
N LEU A 44 1.22 -3.64 -10.02
CA LEU A 44 0.30 -2.75 -10.72
C LEU A 44 0.99 -1.49 -11.24
N GLN A 45 1.76 -0.80 -10.40
CA GLN A 45 2.26 0.53 -10.70
C GLN A 45 3.78 0.56 -10.84
N PRO A 46 4.29 1.07 -11.97
CA PRO A 46 5.71 1.39 -12.09
C PRO A 46 6.11 2.51 -11.12
N PRO A 47 7.42 2.65 -10.83
CA PRO A 47 7.92 3.78 -10.07
C PRO A 47 7.67 5.10 -10.82
N ARG A 48 7.26 6.12 -10.09
CA ARG A 48 7.03 7.46 -10.63
C ARG A 48 8.19 8.42 -10.38
N SER A 49 8.99 8.14 -9.36
CA SER A 49 10.04 9.02 -8.85
C SER A 49 11.37 8.28 -8.65
N GLY A 50 11.65 7.25 -9.45
CA GLY A 50 12.88 6.47 -9.35
C GLY A 50 13.04 5.72 -8.03
N LEU A 51 11.94 5.31 -7.40
CA LEU A 51 11.88 4.63 -6.10
C LEU A 51 12.41 5.48 -4.93
N THR A 52 12.44 6.81 -5.04
CA THR A 52 12.79 7.64 -3.88
C THR A 52 11.82 7.38 -2.73
N PRO A 53 12.29 7.23 -1.48
CA PRO A 53 11.41 7.09 -0.32
C PRO A 53 10.64 8.37 0.00
N LEU A 54 11.03 9.51 -0.55
CA LEU A 54 10.37 10.80 -0.29
C LEU A 54 9.02 10.96 -1.04
N SER A 55 8.60 9.94 -1.77
CA SER A 55 7.33 9.89 -2.51
C SER A 55 6.56 8.62 -2.19
N ASP A 56 5.42 8.40 -2.86
CA ASP A 56 4.64 7.16 -2.73
C ASP A 56 5.37 5.91 -3.25
N ASP A 57 6.48 6.09 -3.98
CA ASP A 57 7.34 4.97 -4.35
C ASP A 57 7.97 4.26 -3.13
N ALA A 58 8.03 4.93 -1.98
CA ALA A 58 8.46 4.35 -0.70
C ALA A 58 7.71 3.07 -0.33
N PHE A 59 6.42 2.99 -0.66
CA PHE A 59 5.62 1.79 -0.37
C PHE A 59 6.12 0.56 -1.12
N LYS A 60 6.69 0.70 -2.32
CA LYS A 60 7.30 -0.41 -3.06
C LYS A 60 8.51 -0.97 -2.31
N LEU A 61 9.40 -0.09 -1.81
CA LEU A 61 10.56 -0.51 -1.03
C LEU A 61 10.18 -1.27 0.25
N SER A 62 9.16 -0.79 0.95
CA SER A 62 8.60 -1.44 2.13
C SER A 62 7.99 -2.81 1.79
N ARG A 63 7.21 -2.89 0.72
CA ARG A 63 6.54 -4.12 0.26
C ARG A 63 7.52 -5.23 -0.14
N TRP A 64 8.73 -4.89 -0.53
CA TRP A 64 9.81 -5.82 -0.87
C TRP A 64 10.72 -6.15 0.30
N SER A 65 10.42 -5.67 1.53
CA SER A 65 11.33 -5.77 2.67
C SER A 65 12.75 -5.27 2.36
N ASN A 66 12.83 -4.16 1.60
CA ASN A 66 14.09 -3.52 1.20
C ASN A 66 14.50 -2.40 2.15
N ALA A 67 13.57 -1.47 2.45
CA ALA A 67 13.82 -0.33 3.30
C ALA A 67 12.90 -0.38 4.54
N GLU A 68 13.46 -0.08 5.68
CA GLU A 68 12.79 -0.15 6.98
C GLU A 68 12.70 1.22 7.64
N THR A 69 11.79 1.33 8.60
CA THR A 69 11.50 2.53 9.39
C THR A 69 11.86 2.31 10.86
N LEU A 70 11.88 3.37 11.67
CA LEU A 70 12.14 3.24 13.12
C LEU A 70 11.07 2.40 13.80
N VAL A 71 9.82 2.52 13.34
CA VAL A 71 8.64 1.92 13.94
C VAL A 71 7.84 1.19 12.86
N VAL A 72 7.16 0.11 13.20
CA VAL A 72 6.14 -0.55 12.37
C VAL A 72 4.78 -0.47 13.06
N LEU A 73 3.72 -0.86 12.37
CA LEU A 73 2.36 -0.89 12.92
C LEU A 73 1.85 -2.32 12.99
N ASN A 74 1.20 -2.67 14.10
CA ASN A 74 0.44 -3.90 14.20
C ASN A 74 -0.93 -3.80 13.48
N ALA A 75 -1.72 -4.87 13.53
CA ALA A 75 -3.03 -4.92 12.87
C ALA A 75 -4.01 -3.82 13.34
N ASN A 76 -3.86 -3.36 14.58
CA ASN A 76 -4.71 -2.30 15.16
C ASN A 76 -4.23 -0.88 14.83
N GLY A 77 -3.06 -0.72 14.20
CA GLY A 77 -2.44 0.59 13.96
C GLY A 77 -1.61 1.11 15.14
N ASP A 78 -1.34 0.25 16.14
CA ASP A 78 -0.48 0.62 17.25
C ASP A 78 0.99 0.47 16.82
N ALA A 79 1.84 1.35 17.34
CA ALA A 79 3.26 1.37 17.05
C ALA A 79 4.01 0.22 17.71
N GLU A 80 4.87 -0.46 16.97
CA GLU A 80 5.72 -1.56 17.42
C GLU A 80 7.19 -1.33 17.05
N PRO A 81 8.15 -1.90 17.80
CA PRO A 81 9.57 -1.75 17.53
C PRO A 81 9.99 -2.28 16.14
N SER A 82 10.92 -1.54 15.49
CA SER A 82 11.64 -1.97 14.28
C SER A 82 13.10 -1.55 14.39
N LEU A 83 13.58 -0.55 13.65
CA LEU A 83 14.93 -0.01 13.80
C LEU A 83 15.11 0.77 15.11
N ALA A 84 14.02 1.27 15.71
CA ALA A 84 14.00 1.65 17.13
C ALA A 84 13.47 0.49 17.96
N THR A 85 14.08 0.25 19.14
CA THR A 85 13.70 -0.82 20.07
C THR A 85 12.70 -0.37 21.11
N GLU A 86 12.74 0.91 21.46
CA GLU A 86 11.83 1.54 22.42
C GLU A 86 11.79 3.05 22.20
N TRP A 87 10.76 3.69 22.73
CA TRP A 87 10.63 5.16 22.71
C TRP A 87 9.83 5.63 23.93
N GLN A 88 10.05 6.90 24.25
CA GLN A 88 9.27 7.59 25.28
C GLN A 88 9.04 9.05 24.90
N GLN A 89 7.91 9.59 25.29
CA GLN A 89 7.65 11.02 25.27
C GLN A 89 8.34 11.67 26.46
N ILE A 90 9.26 12.62 26.19
CA ILE A 90 10.00 13.34 27.22
C ILE A 90 9.13 14.47 27.80
N ASP A 91 8.45 15.16 26.91
CA ASP A 91 7.48 16.23 27.21
C ASP A 91 6.49 16.37 26.06
N ASP A 92 5.62 17.38 26.10
CA ASP A 92 4.54 17.59 25.12
C ASP A 92 5.02 17.67 23.66
N ARG A 93 6.29 17.98 23.42
CA ARG A 93 6.86 18.19 22.10
C ARG A 93 8.08 17.36 21.76
N ARG A 94 8.61 16.59 22.73
CA ARG A 94 9.84 15.84 22.52
C ARG A 94 9.64 14.35 22.75
N TRP A 95 10.14 13.57 21.79
CA TRP A 95 10.15 12.11 21.82
C TRP A 95 11.58 11.61 21.69
N ARG A 96 11.97 10.64 22.48
CA ARG A 96 13.25 9.94 22.44
C ARG A 96 13.06 8.53 21.91
N PHE A 97 13.86 8.13 20.93
CA PHE A 97 13.88 6.80 20.34
C PHE A 97 15.25 6.16 20.55
N VAL A 98 15.28 4.97 21.11
CA VAL A 98 16.49 4.15 21.27
C VAL A 98 16.63 3.26 20.03
N LEU A 99 17.80 3.29 19.40
CA LEU A 99 18.06 2.60 18.15
C LEU A 99 18.54 1.17 18.36
N ARG A 100 18.13 0.27 17.52
CA ARG A 100 18.65 -1.09 17.45
C ARG A 100 20.12 -1.05 17.09
N GLN A 101 20.94 -1.76 17.86
CA GLN A 101 22.38 -1.83 17.65
C GLN A 101 22.75 -2.94 16.66
N GLY A 102 23.87 -2.77 15.95
CA GLY A 102 24.41 -3.77 15.03
C GLY A 102 23.67 -3.89 13.70
N VAL A 103 22.75 -2.99 13.38
CA VAL A 103 22.10 -2.95 12.06
C VAL A 103 23.09 -2.48 11.00
N ILE A 104 23.19 -3.23 9.91
CA ILE A 104 24.06 -2.94 8.76
C ILE A 104 23.19 -2.57 7.57
N PHE A 105 23.57 -1.50 6.89
CA PHE A 105 22.98 -1.14 5.59
C PHE A 105 23.44 -2.08 4.47
N HIS A 106 22.73 -2.09 3.36
CA HIS A 106 23.06 -2.91 2.19
C HIS A 106 24.43 -2.60 1.57
N ASP A 107 24.99 -1.42 1.83
CA ASP A 107 26.33 -1.04 1.41
C ASP A 107 27.43 -1.49 2.39
N GLY A 108 27.06 -2.16 3.48
CA GLY A 108 27.97 -2.65 4.52
C GLY A 108 28.25 -1.64 5.64
N SER A 109 27.79 -0.39 5.54
CA SER A 109 27.96 0.60 6.60
C SER A 109 27.02 0.32 7.80
N LEU A 110 27.45 0.72 9.01
CA LEU A 110 26.68 0.54 10.23
C LEU A 110 25.64 1.66 10.40
N MET A 111 24.43 1.30 10.79
CA MET A 111 23.42 2.28 11.20
C MET A 111 23.78 2.90 12.54
N THR A 112 23.80 4.24 12.58
CA THR A 112 24.06 5.06 13.75
C THR A 112 22.96 6.09 13.94
N ALA A 113 22.93 6.77 15.09
CA ALA A 113 22.02 7.89 15.30
C ALA A 113 22.20 8.98 14.25
N GLN A 114 23.44 9.21 13.79
CA GLN A 114 23.72 10.20 12.75
C GLN A 114 23.14 9.81 11.40
N SER A 115 23.17 8.53 11.01
CA SER A 115 22.54 8.06 9.76
C SER A 115 21.02 8.19 9.82
N VAL A 116 20.40 7.97 10.98
CA VAL A 116 18.96 8.21 11.19
C VAL A 116 18.64 9.71 11.07
N VAL A 117 19.44 10.58 11.71
CA VAL A 117 19.31 12.05 11.59
C VAL A 117 19.41 12.46 10.11
N ARG A 118 20.37 11.89 9.37
CA ARG A 118 20.55 12.19 7.94
C ARG A 118 19.30 11.84 7.12
N SER A 119 18.75 10.64 7.32
CA SER A 119 17.57 10.17 6.60
C SER A 119 16.33 11.02 6.89
N LEU A 120 16.03 11.24 8.16
CA LEU A 120 14.84 12.01 8.54
C LEU A 120 15.00 13.50 8.21
N SER A 121 16.19 14.08 8.32
CA SER A 121 16.45 15.46 7.88
C SER A 121 16.22 15.63 6.39
N ALA A 122 16.60 14.66 5.55
CA ALA A 122 16.31 14.69 4.13
C ALA A 122 14.79 14.75 3.85
N ALA A 123 13.99 13.99 4.61
CA ALA A 123 12.52 14.04 4.49
C ALA A 123 11.93 15.37 4.98
N ILE A 124 12.42 15.88 6.11
CA ILE A 124 11.97 17.15 6.71
C ILE A 124 12.19 18.33 5.76
N HIS A 125 13.32 18.34 5.05
CA HIS A 125 13.71 19.46 4.16
C HIS A 125 13.38 19.21 2.68
N ALA A 126 12.75 18.08 2.34
CA ALA A 126 12.35 17.79 0.97
C ALA A 126 11.31 18.78 0.43
N ALA A 127 11.38 19.04 -0.87
CA ALA A 127 10.41 19.85 -1.59
C ALA A 127 9.98 19.12 -2.88
N PRO A 128 8.74 18.59 -2.95
CA PRO A 128 7.72 18.60 -1.90
C PRO A 128 8.07 17.70 -0.70
N LYS A 129 7.56 18.02 0.47
CA LYS A 129 7.67 17.16 1.65
C LYS A 129 6.91 15.84 1.45
N PRO A 130 7.37 14.74 2.02
CA PRO A 130 6.57 13.52 2.15
C PRO A 130 5.22 13.82 2.82
N ARG A 131 4.15 13.27 2.29
CA ARG A 131 2.76 13.52 2.75
C ARG A 131 2.56 13.29 4.25
N ILE A 132 3.25 12.31 4.83
CA ILE A 132 3.19 12.05 6.29
C ILE A 132 3.63 13.24 7.14
N LEU A 133 4.39 14.17 6.57
CA LEU A 133 4.88 15.37 7.23
C LEU A 133 4.08 16.63 6.84
N ASP A 134 2.98 16.51 6.10
CA ASP A 134 2.12 17.65 5.79
C ASP A 134 1.56 18.26 7.07
N GLY A 135 1.76 19.59 7.23
CA GLY A 135 1.35 20.32 8.42
C GLY A 135 2.12 19.97 9.70
N VAL A 136 3.19 19.18 9.59
CA VAL A 136 4.04 18.80 10.73
C VAL A 136 5.40 19.49 10.61
N GLU A 137 5.71 20.30 11.61
CA GLU A 137 7.03 20.92 11.76
C GLU A 137 7.78 20.18 12.86
N LEU A 138 8.89 19.56 12.49
CA LEU A 138 9.72 18.81 13.43
C LEU A 138 11.21 18.97 13.10
N SER A 139 12.02 18.72 14.11
CA SER A 139 13.47 18.61 14.01
C SER A 139 13.95 17.34 14.67
N ILE A 140 15.14 16.88 14.30
CA ILE A 140 15.74 15.67 14.84
C ILE A 140 17.19 15.94 15.22
N ALA A 141 17.63 15.37 16.34
CA ALA A 141 19.00 15.41 16.81
C ALA A 141 19.45 14.04 17.31
N ALA A 142 20.71 13.71 17.10
CA ALA A 142 21.32 12.52 17.70
C ALA A 142 21.58 12.77 19.20
N GLU A 143 21.35 11.73 20.00
CA GLU A 143 21.74 11.66 21.41
C GLU A 143 22.75 10.49 21.56
N GLY A 144 24.02 10.83 21.49
CA GLY A 144 25.09 9.82 21.33
C GLY A 144 24.95 9.06 20.02
N ASP A 145 25.40 7.81 20.02
CA ASP A 145 25.37 6.94 18.84
C ASP A 145 24.12 6.03 18.77
N SER A 146 23.36 5.95 19.86
CA SER A 146 22.33 4.92 20.08
C SER A 146 20.91 5.46 20.23
N ALA A 147 20.71 6.77 20.21
CA ALA A 147 19.38 7.36 20.33
C ALA A 147 19.22 8.62 19.51
N VAL A 148 17.98 8.95 19.18
CA VAL A 148 17.61 10.21 18.55
C VAL A 148 16.47 10.88 19.33
N VAL A 149 16.45 12.21 19.32
CA VAL A 149 15.39 13.03 19.90
C VAL A 149 14.70 13.79 18.78
N ILE A 150 13.39 13.63 18.70
CA ILE A 150 12.52 14.37 17.77
C ILE A 150 11.78 15.44 18.56
N THR A 151 11.85 16.68 18.07
CA THR A 151 11.16 17.83 18.65
C THR A 151 10.16 18.36 17.64
N THR A 152 8.91 18.56 18.06
CA THR A 152 7.84 19.11 17.24
C THR A 152 7.52 20.55 17.62
N ALA A 153 7.05 21.36 16.66
CA ALA A 153 6.61 22.73 16.92
C ALA A 153 5.36 22.77 17.82
N HIS A 154 4.49 21.79 17.67
CA HIS A 154 3.27 21.59 18.45
C HIS A 154 3.23 20.18 19.01
N SER A 155 2.44 19.97 20.08
CA SER A 155 2.22 18.62 20.61
C SER A 155 1.68 17.69 19.52
N ASP A 156 2.37 16.55 19.30
CA ASP A 156 1.95 15.51 18.39
C ASP A 156 2.08 14.12 19.04
N PRO A 157 0.98 13.56 19.52
CA PRO A 157 0.98 12.27 20.18
C PRO A 157 1.21 11.10 19.21
N LEU A 158 1.19 11.34 17.89
CA LEU A 158 1.33 10.32 16.85
C LEU A 158 2.73 10.24 16.25
N ILE A 159 3.73 10.85 16.85
CA ILE A 159 5.12 10.75 16.35
C ILE A 159 5.56 9.29 16.14
N PRO A 160 5.34 8.33 17.07
CA PRO A 160 5.68 6.94 16.80
C PRO A 160 4.98 6.38 15.57
N GLN A 161 3.68 6.63 15.38
CA GLN A 161 2.93 6.15 14.21
C GLN A 161 3.41 6.81 12.92
N ARG A 162 3.75 8.11 12.94
CA ARG A 162 4.31 8.79 11.75
C ARG A 162 5.63 8.17 11.32
N LEU A 163 6.49 7.79 12.27
CA LEU A 163 7.78 7.15 12.00
C LEU A 163 7.64 5.73 11.44
N SER A 164 6.44 5.19 11.34
CA SER A 164 6.16 3.93 10.65
C SER A 164 5.88 4.12 9.16
N SER A 165 5.72 5.35 8.68
CA SER A 165 5.47 5.59 7.26
C SER A 165 6.67 5.18 6.42
N PRO A 166 6.48 4.38 5.35
CA PRO A 166 7.56 4.06 4.41
C PRO A 166 8.28 5.28 3.85
N GLN A 167 7.61 6.44 3.81
CA GLN A 167 8.21 7.70 3.37
C GLN A 167 9.30 8.23 4.32
N LEU A 168 9.41 7.67 5.53
CA LEU A 168 10.43 7.98 6.53
C LEU A 168 11.41 6.81 6.71
N ALA A 169 11.65 6.03 5.67
CA ALA A 169 12.61 4.95 5.66
C ALA A 169 14.04 5.44 5.93
N ILE A 170 14.81 4.63 6.65
CA ILE A 170 16.19 4.91 7.00
C ILE A 170 17.11 4.25 5.96
N LEU A 171 17.91 5.06 5.28
CA LEU A 171 18.83 4.62 4.24
C LEU A 171 20.28 5.02 4.58
N ALA A 172 21.23 4.31 3.98
CA ALA A 172 22.65 4.60 4.07
C ALA A 172 22.97 6.00 3.51
N GLU A 173 24.04 6.61 4.02
CA GLU A 173 24.51 7.96 3.59
C GLU A 173 24.67 8.07 2.07
N ARG A 174 25.13 7.03 1.40
CA ARG A 174 25.30 7.00 -0.04
C ARG A 174 24.01 7.26 -0.86
N ALA A 175 22.83 7.07 -0.24
CA ALA A 175 21.56 7.32 -0.90
C ALA A 175 21.31 8.81 -1.17
N TYR A 176 21.93 9.68 -0.40
CA TYR A 176 21.62 11.11 -0.35
C TYR A 176 22.64 11.94 -1.14
N ALA A 177 22.29 12.33 -2.36
CA ALA A 177 23.13 13.20 -3.17
C ALA A 177 23.02 14.67 -2.71
N ALA A 178 24.07 15.46 -3.02
CA ALA A 178 24.12 16.87 -2.67
C ALA A 178 23.01 17.74 -3.32
N ASN A 179 22.46 17.29 -4.44
CA ASN A 179 21.37 17.93 -5.16
C ASN A 179 19.97 17.59 -4.63
N GLY A 180 19.87 16.88 -3.49
CA GLY A 180 18.60 16.47 -2.87
C GLY A 180 17.98 15.20 -3.48
N VAL A 181 18.57 14.59 -4.49
CA VAL A 181 18.12 13.31 -5.04
C VAL A 181 18.43 12.20 -4.03
N VAL A 182 17.45 11.32 -3.79
CA VAL A 182 17.63 10.14 -2.94
C VAL A 182 17.52 8.89 -3.79
N ASN A 183 18.58 8.11 -3.83
CA ASN A 183 18.67 6.86 -4.58
C ASN A 183 18.71 5.66 -3.62
N PRO A 184 17.66 4.80 -3.58
CA PRO A 184 17.58 3.68 -2.65
C PRO A 184 18.43 2.47 -3.05
N LEU A 185 19.08 2.49 -4.21
CA LEU A 185 19.84 1.37 -4.71
C LEU A 185 20.97 0.98 -3.73
N GLN A 186 20.94 -0.27 -3.24
CA GLN A 186 21.90 -0.79 -2.26
C GLN A 186 22.03 0.06 -0.98
N ALA A 187 20.94 0.67 -0.52
CA ALA A 187 21.00 1.62 0.61
C ALA A 187 20.06 1.30 1.78
N GLY A 188 19.17 0.32 1.66
CA GLY A 188 18.25 -0.07 2.73
C GLY A 188 18.90 -0.89 3.85
N THR A 189 18.08 -1.33 4.80
CA THR A 189 18.45 -2.21 5.93
C THR A 189 17.74 -3.55 5.89
N GLY A 190 16.77 -3.73 4.99
CA GLY A 190 15.85 -4.86 4.99
C GLY A 190 16.44 -6.16 4.47
N ALA A 191 15.61 -7.21 4.45
CA ALA A 191 16.04 -8.57 4.09
C ALA A 191 16.43 -8.76 2.62
N PHE A 192 16.06 -7.81 1.73
CA PHE A 192 16.37 -7.86 0.30
C PHE A 192 17.03 -6.56 -0.16
N VAL A 193 18.16 -6.71 -0.83
CA VAL A 193 18.95 -5.61 -1.43
C VAL A 193 18.39 -5.28 -2.81
N LEU A 194 17.98 -4.05 -3.04
CA LEU A 194 17.65 -3.56 -4.37
C LEU A 194 18.94 -3.38 -5.17
N THR A 195 19.16 -4.22 -6.18
CA THR A 195 20.40 -4.27 -6.96
C THR A 195 20.26 -3.67 -8.35
N GLU A 196 19.04 -3.62 -8.90
CA GLU A 196 18.80 -3.14 -10.26
C GLU A 196 17.42 -2.50 -10.38
N ILE A 197 17.34 -1.44 -11.17
CA ILE A 197 16.09 -0.76 -11.56
C ILE A 197 16.17 -0.50 -13.07
N ASN A 198 15.23 -1.05 -13.83
CA ASN A 198 15.13 -0.86 -15.28
C ASN A 198 13.97 0.08 -15.62
N GLY A 199 14.14 1.37 -15.31
CA GLY A 199 13.15 2.40 -15.56
C GLY A 199 11.80 2.06 -14.92
N THR A 200 10.76 1.99 -15.75
CA THR A 200 9.39 1.65 -15.34
C THR A 200 9.01 0.20 -15.66
N SER A 201 9.96 -0.64 -16.07
CA SER A 201 9.68 -2.01 -16.51
C SER A 201 9.89 -3.03 -15.41
N SER A 202 11.01 -2.97 -14.70
CA SER A 202 11.40 -3.99 -13.74
C SER A 202 12.35 -3.50 -12.65
N ALA A 203 12.43 -4.29 -11.57
CA ALA A 203 13.45 -4.14 -10.54
C ALA A 203 13.92 -5.53 -10.10
N ARG A 204 15.12 -5.60 -9.55
CA ARG A 204 15.71 -6.83 -9.05
C ARG A 204 16.26 -6.65 -7.64
N LEU A 205 15.92 -7.60 -6.77
CA LEU A 205 16.42 -7.62 -5.40
C LEU A 205 17.07 -8.97 -5.10
N ASN A 206 18.15 -8.95 -4.33
CA ASN A 206 18.83 -10.14 -3.86
C ASN A 206 18.72 -10.25 -2.34
N ARG A 207 18.76 -11.48 -1.81
CA ARG A 207 18.80 -11.73 -0.38
C ARG A 207 19.97 -11.00 0.27
N PHE A 208 19.75 -10.40 1.43
CA PHE A 208 20.76 -9.77 2.25
C PHE A 208 21.17 -10.68 3.40
N ASP A 209 22.32 -11.30 3.31
CA ASP A 209 22.81 -12.21 4.34
C ASP A 209 23.22 -11.50 5.66
N GLY A 210 23.44 -10.19 5.60
CA GLY A 210 23.74 -9.33 6.76
C GLY A 210 22.50 -8.76 7.45
N TYR A 211 21.31 -9.23 7.11
CA TYR A 211 20.07 -8.73 7.72
C TYR A 211 20.04 -9.01 9.23
N TRP A 212 19.65 -8.00 10.01
CA TRP A 212 19.60 -8.06 11.47
C TRP A 212 18.47 -8.96 12.01
N GLY A 213 17.44 -9.23 11.22
CA GLY A 213 16.31 -10.10 11.54
C GLY A 213 16.49 -11.52 11.01
N GLU A 214 15.36 -12.18 10.75
CA GLU A 214 15.35 -13.54 10.19
C GLU A 214 15.87 -13.53 8.74
N LYS A 215 16.84 -14.37 8.43
CA LYS A 215 17.39 -14.48 7.07
C LYS A 215 16.28 -14.84 6.07
N ALA A 216 16.25 -14.14 4.94
CA ALA A 216 15.26 -14.41 3.90
C ALA A 216 15.38 -15.84 3.35
N ALA A 217 14.24 -16.52 3.21
CA ALA A 217 14.17 -17.88 2.68
C ALA A 217 14.39 -17.89 1.15
N ALA A 218 13.84 -16.90 0.43
CA ALA A 218 14.06 -16.79 -1.01
C ALA A 218 15.42 -16.16 -1.34
N PRO A 219 16.10 -16.55 -2.45
CA PRO A 219 17.37 -15.95 -2.86
C PRO A 219 17.20 -14.54 -3.42
N GLY A 220 15.98 -14.11 -3.74
CA GLY A 220 15.69 -12.78 -4.23
C GLY A 220 14.31 -12.64 -4.86
N ILE A 221 14.05 -11.45 -5.37
CA ILE A 221 12.79 -11.04 -5.98
C ILE A 221 13.08 -10.47 -7.37
N ASP A 222 12.38 -10.94 -8.39
CA ASP A 222 12.35 -10.35 -9.73
C ASP A 222 10.99 -9.68 -9.91
N VAL A 223 11.00 -8.35 -9.96
CA VAL A 223 9.79 -7.51 -10.05
C VAL A 223 9.57 -7.09 -11.49
N SER A 224 8.35 -7.29 -11.99
CA SER A 224 7.87 -6.73 -13.24
C SER A 224 6.74 -5.74 -12.95
N PHE A 225 6.80 -4.55 -13.53
CA PHE A 225 5.71 -3.57 -13.46
C PHE A 225 4.79 -3.79 -14.65
N VAL A 226 3.55 -4.21 -14.37
CA VAL A 226 2.56 -4.61 -15.37
C VAL A 226 1.27 -3.81 -15.13
N PRO A 227 1.15 -2.58 -15.66
CA PRO A 227 -0.04 -1.74 -15.44
C PRO A 227 -1.33 -2.35 -16.00
N ASP A 228 -1.25 -3.07 -17.12
CA ASP A 228 -2.41 -3.74 -17.68
C ASP A 228 -2.90 -4.89 -16.79
N SER A 229 -4.14 -4.80 -16.34
CA SER A 229 -4.74 -5.75 -15.40
C SER A 229 -4.94 -7.15 -16.01
N ASN A 230 -5.26 -7.22 -17.30
CA ASN A 230 -5.43 -8.51 -17.99
C ASN A 230 -4.09 -9.22 -18.16
N ALA A 231 -3.03 -8.47 -18.45
CA ALA A 231 -1.67 -9.00 -18.53
C ALA A 231 -1.20 -9.52 -17.15
N ARG A 232 -1.52 -8.82 -16.05
CA ARG A 232 -1.22 -9.31 -14.70
C ARG A 232 -1.95 -10.61 -14.39
N ALA A 233 -3.25 -10.69 -14.68
CA ALA A 233 -4.03 -11.90 -14.51
C ALA A 233 -3.49 -13.07 -15.37
N ALA A 234 -3.09 -12.79 -16.61
CA ALA A 234 -2.48 -13.77 -17.49
C ALA A 234 -1.14 -14.27 -16.94
N ALA A 235 -0.31 -13.40 -16.34
CA ALA A 235 0.96 -13.78 -15.74
C ALA A 235 0.80 -14.83 -14.63
N LEU A 236 -0.25 -14.72 -13.81
CA LEU A 236 -0.57 -15.73 -12.80
C LEU A 236 -1.01 -17.06 -13.45
N ARG A 237 -1.95 -16.98 -14.40
CA ARG A 237 -2.50 -18.19 -15.07
C ARG A 237 -1.45 -18.99 -15.81
N THR A 238 -0.51 -18.33 -16.46
CA THR A 238 0.56 -18.98 -17.23
C THR A 238 1.74 -19.39 -16.37
N GLY A 239 1.75 -19.03 -15.09
CA GLY A 239 2.87 -19.28 -14.19
C GLY A 239 4.11 -18.46 -14.51
N SER A 240 3.99 -17.33 -15.23
CA SER A 240 5.10 -16.39 -15.45
C SER A 240 5.34 -15.46 -14.26
N ALA A 241 4.36 -15.31 -13.36
CA ALA A 241 4.50 -14.68 -12.06
C ALA A 241 4.04 -15.62 -10.95
N ASP A 242 4.70 -15.54 -9.80
CA ASP A 242 4.38 -16.33 -8.60
C ASP A 242 3.49 -15.54 -7.64
N LEU A 243 3.61 -14.23 -7.65
CA LEU A 243 2.85 -13.30 -6.83
C LEU A 243 2.38 -12.14 -7.71
N VAL A 244 1.10 -11.83 -7.66
CA VAL A 244 0.46 -10.81 -8.52
C VAL A 244 -0.37 -9.87 -7.69
N GLU A 245 -0.10 -8.59 -7.85
CA GLU A 245 -0.82 -7.51 -7.19
C GLU A 245 -2.12 -7.17 -7.95
N ALA A 246 -3.22 -6.94 -7.22
CA ALA A 246 -4.46 -6.38 -7.76
C ALA A 246 -4.99 -7.09 -9.02
N LEU A 247 -5.46 -8.32 -8.86
CA LEU A 247 -6.20 -9.02 -9.91
C LEU A 247 -7.54 -8.30 -10.17
N PRO A 248 -7.93 -8.08 -11.43
CA PRO A 248 -9.23 -7.49 -11.75
C PRO A 248 -10.37 -8.49 -11.54
N VAL A 249 -11.50 -8.04 -11.00
CA VAL A 249 -12.68 -8.88 -10.75
C VAL A 249 -13.13 -9.59 -12.03
N SER A 250 -13.11 -8.91 -13.16
CA SER A 250 -13.53 -9.47 -14.46
C SER A 250 -12.70 -10.66 -14.96
N GLN A 251 -11.49 -10.86 -14.44
CA GLN A 251 -10.63 -11.98 -14.84
C GLN A 251 -10.70 -13.18 -13.89
N LEU A 252 -11.34 -13.05 -12.74
CA LEU A 252 -11.40 -14.12 -11.72
C LEU A 252 -12.03 -15.41 -12.21
N PRO A 253 -13.10 -15.41 -13.06
CA PRO A 253 -13.65 -16.64 -13.61
C PRO A 253 -12.65 -17.47 -14.43
N LEU A 254 -11.55 -16.88 -14.90
CA LEU A 254 -10.50 -17.51 -15.68
C LEU A 254 -9.32 -18.01 -14.83
N ILE A 255 -9.34 -17.74 -13.52
CA ILE A 255 -8.25 -18.05 -12.59
C ILE A 255 -8.73 -19.11 -11.60
N ASP A 256 -7.88 -20.10 -11.30
CA ASP A 256 -8.18 -21.07 -10.25
C ASP A 256 -8.40 -20.34 -8.92
N ALA A 257 -9.55 -20.58 -8.29
CA ALA A 257 -9.93 -19.91 -7.04
C ALA A 257 -8.90 -20.08 -5.90
N ARG A 258 -8.11 -21.16 -5.93
CA ARG A 258 -7.04 -21.39 -4.95
C ARG A 258 -5.88 -20.41 -5.05
N LEU A 259 -5.76 -19.72 -6.18
CA LEU A 259 -4.70 -18.72 -6.44
C LEU A 259 -5.14 -17.31 -6.06
N ILE A 260 -6.41 -17.12 -5.67
CA ILE A 260 -6.99 -15.80 -5.41
C ILE A 260 -7.14 -15.61 -3.91
N HIS A 261 -6.55 -14.54 -3.39
CA HIS A 261 -6.64 -14.18 -1.99
C HIS A 261 -7.19 -12.78 -1.83
N GLU A 262 -8.22 -12.62 -1.01
CA GLU A 262 -8.86 -11.35 -0.75
C GLU A 262 -8.25 -10.69 0.48
N VAL A 263 -7.82 -9.45 0.34
CA VAL A 263 -7.24 -8.65 1.42
C VAL A 263 -8.13 -7.44 1.67
N PRO A 264 -8.76 -7.31 2.85
CA PRO A 264 -9.51 -6.11 3.20
C PRO A 264 -8.61 -4.89 3.15
N MET A 265 -9.05 -3.83 2.46
CA MET A 265 -8.28 -2.60 2.32
C MET A 265 -8.79 -1.51 3.26
N PRO A 266 -7.91 -0.65 3.83
CA PRO A 266 -8.33 0.57 4.48
C PRO A 266 -8.75 1.61 3.43
N ARG A 267 -9.63 1.20 2.52
CA ARG A 267 -10.06 1.99 1.36
C ARG A 267 -11.57 1.88 1.20
N THR A 268 -12.21 3.03 1.11
CA THR A 268 -13.67 3.13 1.07
C THR A 268 -14.10 3.87 -0.20
N ASN A 269 -14.99 3.26 -0.97
CA ASN A 269 -15.72 3.95 -2.02
C ASN A 269 -16.80 4.81 -1.36
N THR A 270 -16.74 6.09 -1.59
CA THR A 270 -17.64 7.07 -0.99
C THR A 270 -18.22 7.98 -2.06
N LEU A 271 -19.52 8.21 -1.98
CA LEU A 271 -20.20 9.26 -2.74
C LEU A 271 -20.13 10.54 -1.91
N TYR A 272 -19.37 11.52 -2.39
CA TYR A 272 -19.27 12.86 -1.81
C TYR A 272 -20.33 13.77 -2.42
N LEU A 273 -21.10 14.47 -1.60
CA LEU A 273 -22.09 15.44 -2.02
C LEU A 273 -21.63 16.85 -1.70
N ASN A 274 -21.59 17.72 -2.70
CA ASN A 274 -21.10 19.09 -2.55
C ASN A 274 -22.10 19.94 -1.76
N THR A 275 -21.75 20.28 -0.54
CA THR A 275 -22.60 21.05 0.38
C THR A 275 -22.78 22.51 0.00
N ARG A 276 -22.05 23.01 -0.99
CA ARG A 276 -22.10 24.40 -1.44
C ARG A 276 -22.68 24.60 -2.84
N LEU A 277 -22.97 23.51 -3.56
CA LEU A 277 -23.43 23.55 -4.95
C LEU A 277 -24.84 22.94 -5.09
N GLY A 278 -25.68 23.56 -5.91
CA GLY A 278 -26.93 23.01 -6.40
C GLY A 278 -27.88 22.47 -5.34
N ALA A 279 -28.46 21.33 -5.61
CA ALA A 279 -29.45 20.67 -4.77
C ALA A 279 -28.89 20.24 -3.40
N PHE A 280 -27.61 19.88 -3.34
CA PHE A 280 -26.99 19.32 -2.13
C PHE A 280 -26.55 20.38 -1.10
N ARG A 281 -26.86 21.65 -1.33
CA ARG A 281 -26.81 22.67 -0.28
C ARG A 281 -27.83 22.38 0.82
N ASP A 282 -28.97 21.75 0.48
CA ASP A 282 -30.01 21.34 1.41
C ASP A 282 -29.67 19.99 2.07
N PRO A 283 -29.52 19.91 3.40
CA PRO A 283 -29.29 18.65 4.11
C PRO A 283 -30.36 17.59 3.86
N ALA A 284 -31.63 17.99 3.73
CA ALA A 284 -32.74 17.06 3.46
C ALA A 284 -32.63 16.45 2.03
N MET A 285 -32.09 17.19 1.09
CA MET A 285 -31.81 16.69 -0.26
C MET A 285 -30.62 15.71 -0.26
N ARG A 286 -29.59 15.94 0.56
CA ARG A 286 -28.51 14.96 0.78
C ARG A 286 -29.02 13.68 1.44
N ALA A 287 -29.94 13.82 2.41
CA ALA A 287 -30.61 12.67 3.01
C ALA A 287 -31.44 11.88 1.99
N ALA A 288 -32.10 12.55 1.05
CA ALA A 288 -32.84 11.89 -0.04
C ALA A 288 -31.91 11.10 -0.97
N ALA A 289 -30.76 11.66 -1.31
CA ALA A 289 -29.75 10.94 -2.07
C ALA A 289 -29.21 9.72 -1.29
N ALA A 290 -28.91 9.88 0.00
CA ALA A 290 -28.45 8.78 0.85
C ALA A 290 -29.47 7.63 0.95
N ALA A 291 -30.78 7.97 1.05
CA ALA A 291 -31.86 7.00 1.08
C ALA A 291 -32.04 6.24 -0.26
N ALA A 292 -31.69 6.85 -1.38
CA ALA A 292 -31.77 6.25 -2.70
C ALA A 292 -30.69 5.20 -2.96
N VAL A 293 -29.55 5.26 -2.26
CA VAL A 293 -28.39 4.40 -2.51
C VAL A 293 -28.63 2.97 -2.03
N GLN A 294 -28.56 2.02 -2.95
CA GLN A 294 -28.69 0.59 -2.70
C GLN A 294 -27.30 -0.06 -2.77
N ARG A 295 -26.58 -0.03 -1.65
CA ARG A 295 -25.18 -0.49 -1.54
C ARG A 295 -24.98 -1.95 -1.94
N GLN A 296 -25.96 -2.82 -1.56
CA GLN A 296 -25.86 -4.25 -1.86
C GLN A 296 -25.76 -4.50 -3.37
N GLN A 297 -26.49 -3.76 -4.19
CA GLN A 297 -26.43 -3.90 -5.64
C GLN A 297 -25.03 -3.56 -6.20
N LEU A 298 -24.34 -2.60 -5.57
CA LEU A 298 -22.96 -2.26 -5.98
C LEU A 298 -21.99 -3.41 -5.65
N VAL A 299 -22.14 -3.98 -4.44
CA VAL A 299 -21.31 -5.11 -4.01
C VAL A 299 -21.56 -6.33 -4.89
N ASP A 300 -22.82 -6.68 -5.15
CA ASP A 300 -23.18 -7.90 -5.87
C ASP A 300 -22.86 -7.80 -7.37
N ASN A 301 -23.16 -6.66 -7.99
CA ASN A 301 -23.13 -6.55 -9.45
C ASN A 301 -21.82 -5.95 -9.99
N VAL A 302 -21.15 -5.06 -9.24
CA VAL A 302 -19.88 -4.46 -9.69
C VAL A 302 -18.69 -5.22 -9.12
N TYR A 303 -18.77 -5.62 -7.85
CA TYR A 303 -17.67 -6.30 -7.15
C TYR A 303 -17.86 -7.82 -7.03
N GLU A 304 -18.93 -8.38 -7.60
CA GLU A 304 -19.24 -9.82 -7.58
C GLU A 304 -19.19 -10.43 -6.16
N GLY A 305 -19.68 -9.68 -5.16
CA GLY A 305 -19.65 -10.06 -3.75
C GLY A 305 -18.28 -9.88 -3.06
N ARG A 306 -17.28 -9.30 -3.74
CA ARG A 306 -15.90 -9.18 -3.26
C ARG A 306 -15.58 -7.81 -2.68
N ALA A 307 -16.52 -7.24 -1.98
CA ALA A 307 -16.37 -6.01 -1.20
C ALA A 307 -17.25 -6.09 0.05
N ASP A 308 -16.94 -5.28 1.05
CA ASP A 308 -17.73 -5.22 2.29
C ASP A 308 -18.66 -4.02 2.25
N LEU A 309 -19.92 -4.21 2.68
CA LEU A 309 -20.88 -3.11 2.82
C LEU A 309 -20.36 -2.05 3.80
N ALA A 310 -20.41 -0.79 3.40
CA ALA A 310 -19.96 0.28 4.28
C ALA A 310 -21.05 0.70 5.26
N ALA A 311 -20.76 0.58 6.55
CA ALA A 311 -21.54 1.17 7.65
C ALA A 311 -20.99 2.53 8.09
N GLY A 312 -19.78 2.90 7.63
CA GLY A 312 -19.11 4.16 7.92
C GLY A 312 -17.92 4.37 6.97
N LEU A 313 -17.14 5.40 7.22
CA LEU A 313 -15.93 5.70 6.44
C LEU A 313 -14.82 4.68 6.66
N LEU A 314 -14.76 4.10 7.87
CA LEU A 314 -13.72 3.17 8.29
C LEU A 314 -14.23 1.74 8.21
N GLY A 315 -13.50 0.87 7.51
CA GLY A 315 -13.90 -0.49 7.18
C GLY A 315 -13.19 -1.59 7.98
N PRO A 316 -13.33 -2.86 7.55
CA PRO A 316 -12.81 -4.04 8.25
C PRO A 316 -11.28 -4.06 8.44
N ALA A 317 -10.53 -3.31 7.65
CA ALA A 317 -9.09 -3.11 7.86
C ALA A 317 -8.75 -2.39 9.18
N LEU A 318 -9.76 -1.80 9.84
CA LEU A 318 -9.72 -1.26 11.19
C LEU A 318 -10.73 -2.01 12.06
N PRO A 319 -10.34 -3.17 12.64
CA PRO A 319 -11.30 -4.11 13.27
C PRO A 319 -12.12 -3.51 14.41
N TRP A 320 -11.57 -2.51 15.11
CA TRP A 320 -12.22 -1.82 16.23
C TRP A 320 -13.34 -0.86 15.80
N ALA A 321 -13.38 -0.40 14.53
CA ALA A 321 -14.26 0.67 14.12
C ALA A 321 -15.75 0.27 14.21
N ALA A 322 -16.11 -0.91 13.74
CA ALA A 322 -17.50 -1.37 13.72
C ALA A 322 -18.11 -1.51 15.13
N SER A 323 -17.32 -1.97 16.11
CA SER A 323 -17.78 -2.19 17.49
C SER A 323 -18.05 -0.91 18.27
N LEU A 324 -17.46 0.22 17.86
CA LEU A 324 -17.58 1.50 18.53
C LEU A 324 -18.69 2.39 17.96
N ARG A 325 -19.23 2.06 16.77
CA ARG A 325 -20.27 2.87 16.13
C ARG A 325 -21.59 2.81 16.91
N GLN A 326 -22.23 3.98 16.99
CA GLN A 326 -23.55 4.13 17.57
C GLN A 326 -24.55 4.59 16.48
N PRO A 327 -25.83 4.21 16.56
CA PRO A 327 -26.87 4.73 15.69
C PRO A 327 -26.90 6.26 15.73
N GLN A 328 -27.03 6.89 14.56
CA GLN A 328 -27.11 8.35 14.46
C GLN A 328 -28.52 8.82 14.22
N PRO A 329 -28.91 10.01 14.70
CA PRO A 329 -30.16 10.65 14.33
C PRO A 329 -30.21 10.87 12.82
N ALA A 330 -31.24 10.39 12.15
CA ALA A 330 -31.42 10.55 10.72
C ALA A 330 -32.04 11.92 10.40
N ILE A 331 -31.45 12.63 9.42
CA ILE A 331 -32.11 13.77 8.77
C ILE A 331 -33.25 13.21 7.92
N GLN A 332 -34.45 13.80 8.04
CA GLN A 332 -35.57 13.38 7.21
C GLN A 332 -35.35 13.80 5.76
N PRO A 333 -35.48 12.87 4.81
CA PRO A 333 -35.35 13.19 3.40
C PRO A 333 -36.50 14.04 2.90
N THR A 334 -36.25 14.93 1.95
CA THR A 334 -37.27 15.69 1.22
C THR A 334 -37.57 15.03 -0.13
N ALA A 335 -38.73 15.37 -0.71
CA ALA A 335 -39.08 14.89 -2.04
C ALA A 335 -38.19 15.51 -3.11
N VAL A 336 -37.68 14.67 -3.98
CA VAL A 336 -36.90 15.07 -5.14
C VAL A 336 -37.85 15.40 -6.31
N LYS A 337 -37.66 16.58 -6.94
CA LYS A 337 -38.60 17.12 -7.96
C LYS A 337 -37.85 17.48 -9.26
N GLY A 338 -36.99 16.56 -9.78
CA GLY A 338 -36.28 16.75 -11.01
C GLY A 338 -35.06 17.67 -10.92
N GLN A 339 -34.43 17.76 -9.72
CA GLN A 339 -33.18 18.51 -9.61
C GLN A 339 -32.09 17.86 -10.44
N THR A 340 -31.47 18.68 -11.31
CA THR A 340 -30.34 18.23 -12.11
C THR A 340 -29.07 18.24 -11.26
N ILE A 341 -28.32 17.14 -11.31
CA ILE A 341 -27.04 16.96 -10.63
C ILE A 341 -26.01 16.38 -11.57
N THR A 342 -24.76 16.79 -11.41
CA THR A 342 -23.59 16.20 -12.08
C THR A 342 -22.92 15.21 -11.13
N LEU A 343 -22.90 13.93 -11.53
CA LEU A 343 -22.21 12.85 -10.82
C LEU A 343 -20.92 12.53 -11.56
N ALA A 344 -19.80 12.73 -10.91
CA ALA A 344 -18.48 12.55 -11.52
C ALA A 344 -17.66 11.46 -10.83
N THR A 345 -16.75 10.85 -11.59
CA THR A 345 -15.75 9.90 -11.09
C THR A 345 -14.58 9.79 -12.07
N PHE A 346 -13.64 8.88 -11.80
CA PHE A 346 -12.46 8.66 -12.65
C PHE A 346 -12.35 7.20 -13.12
N SER A 347 -11.63 7.01 -14.22
CA SER A 347 -11.54 5.73 -14.93
C SER A 347 -10.35 4.86 -14.53
N ASP A 348 -9.37 5.39 -13.77
CA ASP A 348 -8.15 4.68 -13.38
C ASP A 348 -8.42 3.45 -12.47
N ARG A 349 -9.58 3.43 -11.81
CA ARG A 349 -10.14 2.26 -11.13
C ARG A 349 -11.33 1.75 -11.94
N ALA A 350 -11.17 0.57 -12.51
CA ALA A 350 -12.10 0.01 -13.49
C ALA A 350 -13.56 -0.09 -13.00
N GLU A 351 -13.74 -0.33 -11.71
CA GLU A 351 -15.06 -0.51 -11.10
C GLU A 351 -15.81 0.82 -10.88
N LEU A 352 -15.11 1.96 -10.72
CA LEU A 352 -15.76 3.23 -10.38
C LEU A 352 -16.71 3.77 -11.47
N PRO A 353 -16.41 3.69 -12.77
CA PRO A 353 -17.37 4.04 -13.81
C PRO A 353 -18.66 3.19 -13.74
N GLU A 354 -18.56 1.90 -13.42
CA GLU A 354 -19.73 1.04 -13.25
C GLU A 354 -20.54 1.42 -12.00
N VAL A 355 -19.86 1.70 -10.87
CA VAL A 355 -20.50 2.25 -9.67
C VAL A 355 -21.27 3.52 -10.01
N ALA A 356 -20.71 4.42 -10.83
CA ALA A 356 -21.36 5.64 -11.28
C ALA A 356 -22.66 5.36 -12.07
N VAL A 357 -22.63 4.35 -12.94
CA VAL A 357 -23.84 3.95 -13.71
C VAL A 357 -24.96 3.48 -12.77
N TYR A 358 -24.65 2.59 -11.82
CA TYR A 358 -25.64 2.12 -10.84
C TYR A 358 -26.18 3.25 -9.96
N LEU A 359 -25.32 4.12 -9.44
CA LEU A 359 -25.75 5.27 -8.65
C LEU A 359 -26.60 6.25 -9.46
N ALA A 360 -26.25 6.50 -10.72
CA ALA A 360 -27.06 7.35 -11.59
C ALA A 360 -28.46 6.78 -11.78
N GLN A 361 -28.61 5.47 -11.97
CA GLN A 361 -29.92 4.81 -12.07
C GLN A 361 -30.70 4.94 -10.75
N GLN A 362 -30.08 4.68 -9.61
CA GLN A 362 -30.74 4.76 -8.28
C GLN A 362 -31.17 6.18 -7.96
N LEU A 363 -30.33 7.18 -8.21
CA LEU A 363 -30.65 8.59 -8.00
C LEU A 363 -31.73 9.08 -8.97
N SER A 364 -31.71 8.61 -10.21
CA SER A 364 -32.76 8.93 -11.19
C SER A 364 -34.10 8.33 -10.81
N ALA A 365 -34.11 7.11 -10.27
CA ALA A 365 -35.33 6.49 -9.73
C ALA A 365 -35.91 7.25 -8.55
N ALA A 366 -35.05 7.94 -7.76
CA ALA A 366 -35.45 8.82 -6.69
C ALA A 366 -35.96 10.21 -7.14
N GLY A 367 -35.85 10.52 -8.44
CA GLY A 367 -36.35 11.75 -9.05
C GLY A 367 -35.30 12.79 -9.45
N PHE A 368 -34.01 12.51 -9.29
CA PHE A 368 -32.93 13.37 -9.80
C PHE A 368 -32.78 13.25 -11.32
N ILE A 369 -32.31 14.29 -11.98
CA ILE A 369 -31.82 14.25 -13.37
C ILE A 369 -30.32 14.19 -13.29
N VAL A 370 -29.73 13.02 -13.57
CA VAL A 370 -28.29 12.78 -13.37
C VAL A 370 -27.53 12.92 -14.66
N LYS A 371 -26.53 13.81 -14.69
CA LYS A 371 -25.51 13.92 -15.73
C LYS A 371 -24.23 13.27 -15.23
N GLN A 372 -23.68 12.32 -15.96
CA GLN A 372 -22.45 11.63 -15.58
C GLN A 372 -21.24 12.24 -16.27
N GLU A 373 -20.13 12.32 -15.55
CA GLU A 373 -18.84 12.75 -16.07
C GLU A 373 -17.73 11.81 -15.57
N VAL A 374 -16.99 11.20 -16.49
CA VAL A 374 -15.89 10.28 -16.20
C VAL A 374 -14.66 10.74 -16.98
N ARG A 375 -13.56 10.97 -16.27
CA ARG A 375 -12.24 11.34 -16.84
C ARG A 375 -11.14 10.56 -16.13
N GLU A 376 -9.93 10.59 -16.65
CA GLU A 376 -8.76 10.12 -15.91
C GLU A 376 -8.56 10.99 -14.66
N TYR A 377 -8.06 10.38 -13.58
CA TYR A 377 -7.90 11.06 -12.28
C TYR A 377 -7.07 12.35 -12.39
N ALA A 378 -5.96 12.31 -13.11
CA ALA A 378 -5.09 13.45 -13.34
C ALA A 378 -5.79 14.66 -13.99
N HIS A 379 -6.91 14.44 -14.69
CA HIS A 379 -7.67 15.48 -15.38
C HIS A 379 -8.96 15.89 -14.69
N ILE A 380 -9.37 15.22 -13.61
CA ILE A 380 -10.63 15.51 -12.91
C ILE A 380 -10.43 15.99 -11.46
N GLU A 381 -9.31 15.66 -10.82
CA GLU A 381 -9.05 15.96 -9.41
C GLU A 381 -9.16 17.46 -9.11
N ALA A 382 -8.51 18.30 -9.89
CA ALA A 382 -8.53 19.74 -9.68
C ALA A 382 -9.96 20.34 -9.77
N ASP A 383 -10.78 19.83 -10.68
CA ASP A 383 -12.18 20.23 -10.83
C ASP A 383 -13.05 19.76 -9.65
N ALA A 384 -12.80 18.53 -9.16
CA ALA A 384 -13.47 18.01 -7.97
C ALA A 384 -13.14 18.83 -6.71
N LEU A 385 -11.86 19.14 -6.51
CA LEU A 385 -11.39 19.98 -5.40
C LEU A 385 -11.89 21.43 -5.49
N ALA A 386 -12.06 21.95 -6.70
CA ALA A 386 -12.68 23.26 -6.94
C ALA A 386 -14.22 23.26 -6.74
N GLY A 387 -14.83 22.10 -6.44
CA GLY A 387 -16.27 21.97 -6.20
C GLY A 387 -17.12 22.15 -7.45
N LYS A 388 -16.62 21.75 -8.62
CA LYS A 388 -17.36 21.89 -9.89
C LYS A 388 -18.48 20.87 -10.08
N PHE A 389 -18.50 19.78 -9.33
CA PHE A 389 -19.48 18.70 -9.41
C PHE A 389 -20.43 18.72 -8.22
N ASP A 390 -21.71 18.35 -8.45
CA ASP A 390 -22.68 18.17 -7.35
C ASP A 390 -22.37 16.94 -6.51
N ALA A 391 -21.91 15.86 -7.16
CA ALA A 391 -21.58 14.61 -6.54
C ALA A 391 -20.31 14.01 -7.17
N PHE A 392 -19.47 13.38 -6.35
CA PHE A 392 -18.23 12.75 -6.79
C PHE A 392 -18.05 11.39 -6.13
N ILE A 393 -17.67 10.37 -6.90
CA ILE A 393 -17.34 9.05 -6.35
C ILE A 393 -15.82 8.92 -6.28
N LEU A 394 -15.31 8.58 -5.11
CA LEU A 394 -13.89 8.41 -4.87
C LEU A 394 -13.64 7.14 -4.05
N SER A 395 -12.64 6.36 -4.45
CA SER A 395 -12.03 5.33 -3.63
C SER A 395 -10.91 5.96 -2.80
N ARG A 396 -11.12 6.09 -1.50
CA ARG A 396 -10.24 6.83 -0.60
C ARG A 396 -9.53 5.92 0.39
N ALA A 397 -8.21 5.97 0.39
CA ALA A 397 -7.39 5.33 1.43
C ALA A 397 -7.52 6.11 2.75
N THR A 398 -7.77 5.42 3.85
CA THR A 398 -8.13 6.03 5.14
C THR A 398 -7.00 6.04 6.17
N VAL A 399 -6.01 5.15 6.04
CA VAL A 399 -4.94 5.00 7.05
C VAL A 399 -3.55 4.69 6.47
N LEU A 400 -3.35 4.88 5.17
CA LEU A 400 -2.18 4.40 4.45
C LEU A 400 -0.85 4.92 5.03
N ASP A 401 -0.80 6.16 5.47
CA ASP A 401 0.44 6.82 5.88
C ASP A 401 0.83 6.55 7.34
N SER A 402 -0.08 6.73 8.28
CA SER A 402 0.21 6.65 9.72
C SER A 402 -0.54 5.54 10.47
N GLY A 403 -1.40 4.80 9.78
CA GLY A 403 -2.31 3.86 10.42
C GLY A 403 -3.45 4.54 11.21
N ASP A 404 -3.52 5.87 11.22
CA ASP A 404 -4.50 6.67 11.95
C ASP A 404 -5.41 7.44 10.97
N PRO A 405 -6.74 7.35 11.10
CA PRO A 405 -7.66 7.95 10.14
C PRO A 405 -7.92 9.45 10.37
N VAL A 406 -7.45 10.06 11.46
CA VAL A 406 -7.76 11.48 11.76
C VAL A 406 -7.21 12.40 10.69
N ALA A 407 -5.99 12.16 10.20
CA ALA A 407 -5.38 12.98 9.15
C ALA A 407 -6.20 12.93 7.84
N TYR A 408 -6.68 11.75 7.47
CA TYR A 408 -7.58 11.58 6.34
C TYR A 408 -8.89 12.34 6.54
N MET A 409 -9.56 12.12 7.68
CA MET A 409 -10.85 12.79 7.94
C MET A 409 -10.71 14.31 8.02
N TYR A 410 -9.61 14.81 8.58
CA TYR A 410 -9.33 16.24 8.61
C TYR A 410 -9.13 16.79 7.18
N SER A 411 -8.28 16.15 6.39
CA SER A 411 -8.02 16.54 5.00
C SER A 411 -9.30 16.61 4.16
N ASP A 412 -10.19 15.62 4.32
CA ASP A 412 -11.35 15.46 3.44
C ASP A 412 -12.60 16.20 3.94
N PHE A 413 -12.71 16.52 5.24
CA PHE A 413 -13.98 17.00 5.82
C PHE A 413 -13.87 18.26 6.70
N ALA A 414 -12.68 18.67 7.13
CA ALA A 414 -12.52 19.91 7.87
C ALA A 414 -12.71 21.14 6.98
N CYS A 415 -13.14 22.26 7.55
CA CYS A 415 -13.32 23.53 6.83
C CYS A 415 -12.09 23.99 6.05
N ARG A 416 -10.89 23.67 6.56
CA ARG A 416 -9.59 23.98 5.94
C ARG A 416 -8.89 22.74 5.38
N GLY A 417 -9.62 21.65 5.20
CA GLY A 417 -9.08 20.42 4.63
C GLY A 417 -8.59 20.61 3.20
N SER A 418 -7.40 20.11 2.90
CA SER A 418 -6.76 20.28 1.58
C SER A 418 -7.39 19.41 0.49
N PHE A 419 -8.17 18.40 0.86
CA PHE A 419 -8.81 17.46 -0.05
C PHE A 419 -10.34 17.38 0.11
N ASN A 420 -10.98 18.48 0.46
CA ASN A 420 -12.40 18.57 0.79
C ASN A 420 -13.29 18.66 -0.46
N ILE A 421 -13.48 17.54 -1.16
CA ILE A 421 -14.34 17.45 -2.36
C ILE A 421 -15.79 17.80 -2.05
N ALA A 422 -16.31 17.39 -0.87
CA ALA A 422 -17.67 17.69 -0.43
C ALA A 422 -17.89 19.16 -0.12
N GLN A 423 -16.84 19.99 -0.09
CA GLN A 423 -16.90 21.41 0.30
C GLN A 423 -17.58 21.60 1.67
N LEU A 424 -17.46 20.58 2.55
CA LEU A 424 -18.06 20.60 3.89
C LEU A 424 -17.33 21.61 4.76
N CYS A 425 -18.09 22.43 5.50
CA CYS A 425 -17.55 23.26 6.55
C CYS A 425 -18.58 23.31 7.71
N ASP A 426 -18.38 22.42 8.66
CA ASP A 426 -19.19 22.33 9.88
C ASP A 426 -18.27 22.47 11.10
N PRO A 427 -18.45 23.52 11.93
CA PRO A 427 -17.61 23.72 13.12
C PRO A 427 -17.62 22.54 14.10
N LYS A 428 -18.72 21.78 14.17
CA LYS A 428 -18.81 20.59 15.04
C LYS A 428 -17.95 19.44 14.54
N VAL A 429 -17.79 19.33 13.23
CA VAL A 429 -16.86 18.37 12.61
C VAL A 429 -15.42 18.77 12.90
N ASP A 430 -15.08 20.04 12.70
CA ASP A 430 -13.73 20.57 12.97
C ASP A 430 -13.34 20.38 14.44
N GLU A 431 -14.29 20.67 15.38
CA GLU A 431 -14.06 20.47 16.81
C GLU A 431 -13.80 18.99 17.15
N ALA A 432 -14.62 18.08 16.66
CA ALA A 432 -14.46 16.64 16.91
C ALA A 432 -13.13 16.11 16.35
N LEU A 433 -12.73 16.54 15.15
CA LEU A 433 -11.46 16.16 14.53
C LEU A 433 -10.26 16.72 15.33
N THR A 434 -10.36 17.96 15.80
CA THR A 434 -9.31 18.59 16.63
C THR A 434 -9.16 17.87 17.96
N GLN A 435 -10.28 17.53 18.60
CA GLN A 435 -10.29 16.74 19.86
C GLN A 435 -9.66 15.35 19.64
N ALA A 436 -10.05 14.64 18.59
CA ALA A 436 -9.48 13.33 18.28
C ALA A 436 -7.97 13.42 17.99
N ALA A 437 -7.50 14.47 17.30
CA ALA A 437 -6.10 14.69 17.01
C ALA A 437 -5.23 14.85 18.26
N ALA A 438 -5.78 15.47 19.32
CA ALA A 438 -5.06 15.77 20.56
C ALA A 438 -4.92 14.55 21.51
N ILE A 439 -5.72 13.49 21.31
CA ILE A 439 -5.71 12.31 22.20
C ILE A 439 -4.61 11.34 21.76
N PRO A 440 -3.75 10.84 22.68
CA PRO A 440 -2.77 9.82 22.38
C PRO A 440 -3.38 8.54 21.79
N ALA A 441 -2.58 7.76 21.07
CA ALA A 441 -3.00 6.47 20.53
C ALA A 441 -3.56 5.56 21.64
N GLY A 442 -4.64 4.82 21.31
CA GLY A 442 -5.30 3.91 22.25
C GLY A 442 -6.82 3.97 22.17
N ALA A 443 -7.48 3.32 23.14
CA ALA A 443 -8.94 3.15 23.12
C ALA A 443 -9.71 4.49 23.15
N GLN A 444 -9.26 5.46 23.93
CA GLN A 444 -9.91 6.77 24.03
C GLN A 444 -9.85 7.53 22.71
N ARG A 445 -8.70 7.46 22.01
CA ARG A 445 -8.57 8.05 20.67
C ARG A 445 -9.49 7.36 19.67
N ARG A 446 -9.58 6.03 19.68
CA ARG A 446 -10.50 5.28 18.79
C ARG A 446 -11.95 5.70 18.98
N GLN A 447 -12.37 5.92 20.23
CA GLN A 447 -13.72 6.44 20.53
C GLN A 447 -13.92 7.85 19.97
N ALA A 448 -12.95 8.75 20.13
CA ALA A 448 -13.01 10.10 19.57
C ALA A 448 -13.01 10.12 18.04
N ILE A 449 -12.28 9.20 17.40
CA ILE A 449 -12.29 9.00 15.95
C ILE A 449 -13.69 8.61 15.45
N ILE A 450 -14.37 7.69 16.11
CA ILE A 450 -15.73 7.28 15.75
C ILE A 450 -16.72 8.39 16.00
N GLU A 451 -16.55 9.19 17.05
CA GLU A 451 -17.39 10.39 17.26
C GLU A 451 -17.21 11.40 16.10
N ALA A 452 -15.98 11.64 15.65
CA ALA A 452 -15.72 12.50 14.48
C ALA A 452 -16.33 11.92 13.19
N GLU A 453 -16.15 10.62 12.93
CA GLU A 453 -16.81 9.91 11.82
C GLU A 453 -18.33 10.12 11.86
N SER A 454 -18.93 9.96 13.02
CA SER A 454 -20.34 10.10 13.29
C SER A 454 -20.85 11.51 12.93
N ARG A 455 -20.12 12.55 13.32
CA ARG A 455 -20.40 13.95 12.97
C ARG A 455 -20.37 14.21 11.47
N ILE A 456 -19.37 13.65 10.78
CA ILE A 456 -19.25 13.75 9.33
C ILE A 456 -20.47 13.06 8.65
N LEU A 457 -20.78 11.83 9.04
CA LEU A 457 -21.86 11.05 8.44
C LEU A 457 -23.24 11.69 8.68
N ALA A 458 -23.46 12.32 9.84
CA ALA A 458 -24.68 13.02 10.16
C ALA A 458 -24.99 14.19 9.19
N THR A 459 -23.98 14.73 8.49
CA THR A 459 -24.19 15.77 7.48
C THR A 459 -24.70 15.26 6.14
N HIS A 460 -24.61 13.94 5.88
CA HIS A 460 -24.77 13.32 4.56
C HIS A 460 -23.92 13.94 3.45
N ALA A 461 -22.85 14.66 3.79
CA ALA A 461 -21.87 15.14 2.81
C ALA A 461 -21.01 14.00 2.24
N ALA A 462 -20.90 12.91 2.99
CA ALA A 462 -20.26 11.66 2.58
C ALA A 462 -21.22 10.49 2.79
N ILE A 463 -21.40 9.71 1.76
CA ILE A 463 -22.21 8.48 1.78
C ILE A 463 -21.25 7.31 1.50
N PRO A 464 -20.74 6.62 2.52
CA PRO A 464 -19.90 5.44 2.32
C PRO A 464 -20.70 4.35 1.62
N LEU A 465 -20.12 3.76 0.57
CA LEU A 465 -20.79 2.77 -0.29
C LEU A 465 -20.35 1.36 0.09
N LEU A 466 -19.07 1.11 0.01
CA LEU A 466 -18.44 -0.19 0.26
C LEU A 466 -16.95 -0.02 0.62
N HIS A 467 -16.40 -1.04 1.23
CA HIS A 467 -14.97 -1.15 1.49
C HIS A 467 -14.35 -2.15 0.51
N GLU A 468 -13.31 -1.72 -0.18
CA GLU A 468 -12.63 -2.54 -1.18
C GLU A 468 -11.83 -3.67 -0.53
N ARG A 469 -11.70 -4.77 -1.26
CA ARG A 469 -10.71 -5.82 -1.02
C ARG A 469 -9.76 -5.84 -2.21
N VAL A 470 -8.46 -5.91 -1.94
CA VAL A 470 -7.51 -6.18 -3.00
C VAL A 470 -7.49 -7.68 -3.26
N LEU A 471 -7.46 -8.06 -4.54
CA LEU A 471 -7.39 -9.45 -4.96
C LEU A 471 -5.93 -9.76 -5.29
N GLN A 472 -5.25 -10.41 -4.36
CA GLN A 472 -3.87 -10.85 -4.52
C GLN A 472 -3.82 -12.21 -5.16
N GLY A 473 -3.03 -12.35 -6.23
CA GLY A 473 -2.78 -13.62 -6.90
C GLY A 473 -1.53 -14.29 -6.35
N GLU A 474 -1.64 -15.56 -5.94
CA GLU A 474 -0.51 -16.35 -5.44
C GLU A 474 -0.47 -17.69 -6.15
N ALA A 475 0.65 -18.04 -6.78
CA ALA A 475 0.87 -19.39 -7.33
C ALA A 475 0.83 -20.43 -6.22
N VAL A 476 0.45 -21.66 -6.54
CA VAL A 476 0.37 -22.77 -5.55
C VAL A 476 1.69 -22.99 -4.79
N ALA A 477 2.82 -22.76 -5.46
CA ALA A 477 4.14 -22.89 -4.86
C ALA A 477 4.55 -21.69 -4.00
N MET A 478 3.88 -20.55 -4.09
CA MET A 478 4.14 -19.38 -3.28
C MET A 478 3.72 -19.62 -1.84
N GLN A 479 4.61 -19.42 -0.89
CA GLN A 479 4.34 -19.55 0.54
C GLN A 479 4.73 -18.29 1.28
N HIS A 480 3.95 -17.96 2.30
CA HIS A 480 4.20 -16.83 3.21
C HIS A 480 4.30 -15.47 2.52
N ALA A 481 3.57 -15.27 1.39
CA ALA A 481 3.29 -13.92 0.92
C ALA A 481 2.46 -13.18 1.99
N ASP A 482 2.79 -11.93 2.24
CA ASP A 482 1.99 -11.14 3.19
C ASP A 482 0.74 -10.58 2.50
N ARG A 483 -0.34 -10.51 3.25
CA ARG A 483 -1.63 -9.96 2.84
C ARG A 483 -1.96 -8.76 3.71
N ASP A 484 -1.05 -7.79 3.69
CA ASP A 484 -1.11 -6.61 4.55
C ASP A 484 -2.18 -5.61 4.05
N PRO A 485 -3.24 -5.35 4.85
CA PRO A 485 -4.28 -4.38 4.50
C PRO A 485 -3.75 -2.95 4.29
N ARG A 486 -2.57 -2.62 4.84
CA ARG A 486 -1.96 -1.31 4.70
C ARG A 486 -1.00 -1.19 3.54
N GLU A 487 -0.89 -2.22 2.71
CA GLU A 487 -0.01 -2.25 1.53
C GLU A 487 1.47 -1.96 1.85
N ARG A 488 1.94 -2.27 3.05
CA ARG A 488 3.33 -2.03 3.47
C ARG A 488 4.22 -3.25 3.33
N ARG A 489 3.63 -4.44 3.35
CA ARG A 489 4.33 -5.71 3.21
C ARG A 489 3.67 -6.54 2.13
N LEU A 490 4.48 -7.25 1.35
CA LEU A 490 4.04 -8.19 0.33
C LEU A 490 4.98 -9.39 0.29
N VAL A 491 6.28 -9.15 0.16
CA VAL A 491 7.32 -10.16 0.28
C VAL A 491 8.07 -9.93 1.59
N THR A 492 8.11 -10.95 2.43
CA THR A 492 8.75 -10.93 3.75
C THR A 492 9.96 -11.87 3.77
N PRO A 493 10.79 -11.86 4.81
CA PRO A 493 11.88 -12.83 4.95
C PRO A 493 11.41 -14.28 4.86
N ARG A 494 10.17 -14.59 5.25
CA ARG A 494 9.61 -15.97 5.20
C ARG A 494 9.05 -16.35 3.83
N SER A 495 8.86 -15.39 2.95
CA SER A 495 8.29 -15.63 1.62
C SER A 495 9.23 -16.51 0.79
N VAL A 496 8.68 -17.58 0.20
CA VAL A 496 9.47 -18.56 -0.55
C VAL A 496 8.63 -19.26 -1.62
N ILE A 497 9.29 -19.71 -2.67
CA ILE A 497 8.71 -20.64 -3.64
C ILE A 497 9.09 -22.06 -3.24
N SER A 498 8.10 -22.85 -2.79
CA SER A 498 8.34 -24.25 -2.44
C SER A 498 8.83 -25.03 -3.65
N ALA A 499 9.80 -25.92 -3.45
CA ALA A 499 10.15 -26.92 -4.45
C ALA A 499 8.93 -27.81 -4.65
N GLY A 500 8.26 -27.70 -5.80
CA GLY A 500 7.09 -28.52 -6.10
C GLY A 500 7.43 -29.99 -5.93
N GLN A 501 6.56 -30.75 -5.26
CA GLN A 501 6.64 -32.20 -5.38
C GLN A 501 6.50 -32.55 -6.88
N PRO A 502 7.34 -33.44 -7.42
CA PRO A 502 7.15 -33.88 -8.78
C PRO A 502 5.73 -34.45 -8.90
N ARG A 503 5.01 -34.00 -9.91
CA ARG A 503 3.67 -34.55 -10.23
C ARG A 503 3.83 -36.03 -10.41
N SER A 504 3.23 -36.81 -9.50
CA SER A 504 3.07 -38.24 -9.61
C SER A 504 2.14 -38.61 -10.77
#